data_e891812fda6b7dea4d1b48316faa9caf
#
_entry.id   e891812fda6b7dea4d1b48316faa9caf
#
_cell.length_a   1.000
_cell.length_b   1.000
_cell.length_c   1.000
_cell.angle_alpha   90.00
_cell.angle_beta   90.00
_cell.angle_gamma   90.00
#
_symmetry.space_group_name_H-M   'P 1'
#
loop_
_entity.id
_entity.type
_entity.pdbx_description
1 polymer ?
#
loop_
_entity_poly.entity_id
_entity_poly.type
_entity_poly.pdbx_seq_one_letter_code
_entity_poly.pdbx_strand_id
1 'polypeptide(L)'
;MADEAILRTRFSDPVDFTCSDGTAIAKGTVVTLTDPRTVAIASANNPVIGITARDKIASDGRTTVPVFIDGIFDMTDSGSGVTVATTVAAAGANEVKTAVAADVGIESMGIALETASADEIFQVLLKPGSNNNAYS
;
A
#
# COMPACT_ATOMS: atom_id res chain seq x y z
N MET A 1 6.55 -10.47 11.99
CA MET A 1 5.30 -10.38 11.23
C MET A 1 5.14 -8.97 10.72
N ALA A 2 4.82 -8.82 9.44
CA ALA A 2 4.59 -7.49 8.88
C ALA A 2 3.28 -6.91 9.42
N ASP A 3 3.23 -5.58 9.51
CA ASP A 3 2.03 -4.89 9.92
C ASP A 3 0.93 -5.09 8.87
N GLU A 4 -0.29 -5.13 9.34
CA GLU A 4 -1.44 -5.28 8.43
C GLU A 4 -2.10 -3.92 8.25
N ALA A 5 -2.36 -3.55 6.98
CA ALA A 5 -3.19 -2.41 6.68
C ALA A 5 -4.64 -2.81 6.94
N ILE A 6 -5.34 -2.09 7.81
CA ILE A 6 -6.68 -2.46 8.22
C ILE A 6 -7.70 -1.50 7.63
N LEU A 7 -8.64 -2.02 6.85
CA LEU A 7 -9.68 -1.23 6.21
C LEU A 7 -10.60 -0.59 7.24
N ARG A 8 -10.74 0.73 7.16
CA ARG A 8 -11.65 1.49 8.03
C ARG A 8 -12.90 1.94 7.28
N THR A 9 -12.73 2.40 6.06
CA THR A 9 -13.87 2.85 5.25
C THR A 9 -13.68 2.35 3.83
N ARG A 10 -14.67 1.62 3.34
CA ARG A 10 -14.65 1.06 2.01
C ARG A 10 -15.36 2.00 1.05
N PHE A 11 -14.72 2.33 -0.07
CA PHE A 11 -15.32 3.18 -1.10
C PHE A 11 -15.86 2.38 -2.26
N SER A 12 -15.20 1.28 -2.60
CA SER A 12 -15.59 0.45 -3.74
C SER A 12 -15.26 -1.00 -3.44
N ASP A 13 -15.72 -1.91 -4.31
CA ASP A 13 -15.38 -3.32 -4.19
C ASP A 13 -13.95 -3.55 -4.61
N PRO A 14 -13.27 -4.56 -4.02
CA PRO A 14 -11.93 -4.89 -4.46
C PRO A 14 -11.95 -5.42 -5.89
N VAL A 15 -10.83 -5.24 -6.58
CA VAL A 15 -10.64 -5.66 -7.97
C VAL A 15 -9.65 -6.83 -7.98
N ASP A 16 -9.96 -7.87 -8.76
CA ASP A 16 -9.06 -9.02 -8.87
C ASP A 16 -7.86 -8.67 -9.73
N PHE A 17 -6.67 -8.98 -9.21
CA PHE A 17 -5.42 -8.88 -9.96
C PHE A 17 -4.75 -10.23 -10.00
N THR A 18 -3.96 -10.48 -11.03
CA THR A 18 -3.18 -11.71 -11.15
C THR A 18 -2.05 -11.69 -10.12
N CYS A 19 -1.72 -12.84 -9.56
CA CYS A 19 -0.59 -13.00 -8.65
C CYS A 19 0.07 -14.36 -8.88
N SER A 20 1.28 -14.51 -8.34
CA SER A 20 2.00 -15.79 -8.41
C SER A 20 1.36 -16.78 -7.44
N ASP A 21 1.09 -18.00 -7.91
CA ASP A 21 0.56 -19.03 -7.03
C ASP A 21 1.55 -19.45 -5.94
N GLY A 22 2.84 -19.42 -6.26
CA GLY A 22 3.86 -19.90 -5.32
C GLY A 22 4.19 -18.94 -4.17
N THR A 23 3.62 -17.74 -4.15
CA THR A 23 3.95 -16.74 -3.14
C THR A 23 2.73 -16.42 -2.29
N ALA A 24 2.88 -16.51 -0.98
CA ALA A 24 1.82 -16.13 -0.05
C ALA A 24 1.74 -14.60 0.05
N ILE A 25 0.53 -14.07 0.07
CA ILE A 25 0.28 -12.64 0.30
C ILE A 25 -0.81 -12.54 1.36
N ALA A 26 -0.47 -12.02 2.52
CA ALA A 26 -1.43 -11.88 3.60
C ALA A 26 -2.45 -10.77 3.29
N LYS A 27 -3.65 -10.90 3.84
CA LYS A 27 -4.64 -9.83 3.79
C LYS A 27 -4.05 -8.55 4.38
N GLY A 28 -4.37 -7.42 3.79
CA GLY A 28 -3.86 -6.13 4.28
C GLY A 28 -2.43 -5.85 3.85
N THR A 29 -1.97 -6.47 2.78
CA THR A 29 -0.62 -6.27 2.26
C THR A 29 -0.64 -5.22 1.16
N VAL A 30 0.29 -4.28 1.24
CA VAL A 30 0.50 -3.28 0.20
C VAL A 30 1.16 -3.96 -0.99
N VAL A 31 0.60 -3.80 -2.18
CA VAL A 31 1.08 -4.49 -3.38
C VAL A 31 1.44 -3.51 -4.50
N THR A 32 2.39 -3.93 -5.32
CA THR A 32 2.83 -3.20 -6.51
C THR A 32 2.55 -4.03 -7.76
N LEU A 33 2.58 -3.40 -8.93
CA LEU A 33 2.46 -4.11 -10.20
C LEU A 33 3.85 -4.52 -10.68
N THR A 34 3.98 -5.78 -11.10
CA THR A 34 5.24 -6.31 -11.66
C THR A 34 5.12 -6.65 -13.13
N ASP A 35 3.92 -6.94 -13.59
CA ASP A 35 3.60 -7.28 -14.98
C ASP A 35 2.18 -6.79 -15.25
N PRO A 36 1.69 -6.86 -16.49
CA PRO A 36 0.32 -6.42 -16.76
C PRO A 36 -0.67 -7.10 -15.82
N ARG A 37 -1.40 -6.29 -15.06
CA ARG A 37 -2.40 -6.72 -14.08
C ARG A 37 -1.91 -7.74 -13.05
N THR A 38 -0.60 -7.80 -12.82
CA THR A 38 0.01 -8.77 -11.89
C THR A 38 0.60 -8.04 -10.71
N VAL A 39 0.23 -8.46 -9.50
CA VAL A 39 0.68 -7.82 -8.27
C VAL A 39 1.65 -8.70 -7.50
N ALA A 40 2.50 -8.03 -6.72
CA ALA A 40 3.41 -8.67 -5.78
C ALA A 40 3.52 -7.77 -4.55
N ILE A 41 4.06 -8.31 -3.47
CA ILE A 41 4.27 -7.54 -2.25
C ILE A 41 5.18 -6.35 -2.54
N ALA A 42 4.75 -5.15 -2.12
CA ALA A 42 5.51 -3.94 -2.37
C ALA A 42 6.71 -3.86 -1.43
N SER A 43 7.83 -3.45 -1.98
CA SER A 43 9.00 -3.06 -1.21
C SER A 43 9.00 -1.54 -1.01
N ALA A 44 9.98 -1.05 -0.23
CA ALA A 44 10.12 0.39 -0.04
C ALA A 44 10.24 1.11 -1.38
N ASN A 45 9.54 2.22 -1.51
CA ASN A 45 9.57 3.09 -2.68
C ASN A 45 8.96 2.51 -3.95
N ASN A 46 8.33 1.34 -3.87
CA ASN A 46 7.61 0.81 -5.03
C ASN A 46 6.34 1.60 -5.28
N PRO A 47 5.94 1.71 -6.55
CA PRO A 47 4.59 2.20 -6.87
C PRO A 47 3.55 1.28 -6.26
N VAL A 48 2.57 1.83 -5.58
CA VAL A 48 1.51 1.06 -4.93
C VAL A 48 0.27 1.06 -5.80
N ILE A 49 -0.29 -0.12 -6.07
CA ILE A 49 -1.58 -0.21 -6.76
C ILE A 49 -2.73 -0.37 -5.76
N GLY A 50 -2.46 -0.93 -4.60
CA GLY A 50 -3.51 -1.09 -3.60
C GLY A 50 -3.11 -1.97 -2.45
N ILE A 51 -4.12 -2.44 -1.73
CA ILE A 51 -3.97 -3.26 -0.52
C ILE A 51 -4.86 -4.47 -0.65
N THR A 52 -4.32 -5.66 -0.38
CA THR A 52 -5.07 -6.91 -0.57
C THR A 52 -6.26 -7.01 0.37
N ALA A 53 -7.36 -7.56 -0.16
CA ALA A 53 -8.60 -7.74 0.59
C ALA A 53 -8.74 -9.14 1.19
N ARG A 54 -7.85 -10.06 0.83
CA ARG A 54 -7.88 -11.45 1.27
C ARG A 54 -6.49 -12.02 1.35
N ASP A 55 -6.35 -13.10 2.11
CA ASP A 55 -5.13 -13.90 2.12
C ASP A 55 -5.00 -14.68 0.82
N LYS A 56 -3.77 -14.73 0.30
CA LYS A 56 -3.37 -15.66 -0.75
C LYS A 56 -2.40 -16.63 -0.14
N ILE A 57 -2.74 -17.91 -0.20
CA ILE A 57 -1.90 -18.97 0.39
C ILE A 57 -0.99 -19.52 -0.70
N ALA A 58 0.29 -19.74 -0.35
CA ALA A 58 1.26 -20.25 -1.31
C ALA A 58 0.82 -21.62 -1.85
N SER A 59 0.86 -21.76 -3.16
CA SER A 59 0.59 -23.02 -3.84
C SER A 59 -0.82 -23.59 -3.60
N ASP A 60 -1.80 -22.71 -3.42
CA ASP A 60 -3.19 -23.13 -3.25
C ASP A 60 -3.94 -23.26 -4.58
N GLY A 61 -3.26 -23.06 -5.70
CA GLY A 61 -3.84 -23.12 -7.03
C GLY A 61 -4.48 -21.85 -7.52
N ARG A 62 -4.55 -20.82 -6.69
CA ARG A 62 -5.12 -19.54 -7.09
C ARG A 62 -4.07 -18.65 -7.73
N THR A 63 -4.47 -17.96 -8.78
CA THR A 63 -3.60 -17.02 -9.48
C THR A 63 -4.18 -15.61 -9.51
N THR A 64 -5.18 -15.35 -8.67
CA THR A 64 -5.75 -14.01 -8.51
C THR A 64 -5.93 -13.69 -7.04
N VAL A 65 -5.88 -12.40 -6.72
CA VAL A 65 -6.14 -11.90 -5.38
C VAL A 65 -6.92 -10.60 -5.50
N PRO A 66 -7.97 -10.41 -4.67
CA PRO A 66 -8.72 -9.16 -4.69
C PRO A 66 -7.91 -8.06 -3.98
N VAL A 67 -7.91 -6.88 -4.57
CA VAL A 67 -7.13 -5.73 -4.10
C VAL A 67 -8.01 -4.50 -4.03
N PHE A 68 -8.03 -3.82 -2.88
CA PHE A 68 -8.65 -2.52 -2.77
C PHE A 68 -7.76 -1.47 -3.42
N ILE A 69 -8.33 -0.69 -4.32
CA ILE A 69 -7.59 0.37 -5.01
C ILE A 69 -7.92 1.76 -4.46
N ASP A 70 -8.80 1.85 -3.48
CA ASP A 70 -9.09 3.07 -2.75
C ASP A 70 -9.67 2.72 -1.37
N GLY A 71 -9.85 3.73 -0.54
CA GLY A 71 -10.44 3.54 0.77
C GLY A 71 -9.62 4.23 1.86
N ILE A 72 -10.07 4.10 3.09
CA ILE A 72 -9.35 4.61 4.26
C ILE A 72 -8.87 3.41 5.07
N PHE A 73 -7.57 3.38 5.33
CA PHE A 73 -6.92 2.27 6.03
C PHE A 73 -6.13 2.77 7.23
N ASP A 74 -6.12 1.98 8.31
CA ASP A 74 -5.15 2.17 9.39
C ASP A 74 -3.83 1.56 8.94
N MET A 75 -2.76 2.35 8.99
CA MET A 75 -1.43 1.89 8.58
C MET A 75 -0.41 2.34 9.61
N THR A 76 0.75 1.69 9.60
CA THR A 76 1.81 1.95 10.57
C THR A 76 2.89 2.83 9.95
N ASP A 77 3.31 3.84 10.69
CA ASP A 77 4.45 4.67 10.30
C ASP A 77 5.74 3.88 10.43
N SER A 78 6.66 4.07 9.49
CA SER A 78 7.91 3.29 9.43
C SER A 78 8.98 3.74 10.41
N GLY A 79 8.75 4.82 11.15
CA GLY A 79 9.69 5.28 12.15
C GLY A 79 10.10 6.73 12.08
N SER A 80 9.69 7.44 11.03
CA SER A 80 10.06 8.85 10.84
C SER A 80 8.99 9.83 11.25
N GLY A 81 7.77 9.34 11.48
CA GLY A 81 6.62 10.20 11.73
C GLY A 81 6.05 10.76 10.44
N VAL A 82 4.78 11.11 10.47
CA VAL A 82 4.09 11.76 9.34
C VAL A 82 3.25 12.89 9.88
N THR A 83 3.02 13.88 9.03
CA THR A 83 2.16 15.02 9.36
C THR A 83 0.87 14.91 8.56
N VAL A 84 -0.24 15.26 9.17
CA VAL A 84 -1.54 15.27 8.51
C VAL A 84 -1.47 16.02 7.18
N ALA A 85 -2.17 15.49 6.18
CA ALA A 85 -2.28 16.06 4.83
C ALA A 85 -1.02 15.92 3.97
N THR A 86 0.03 15.24 4.46
CA THR A 86 1.19 14.98 3.60
C THR A 86 0.96 13.72 2.77
N THR A 87 1.63 13.68 1.62
CA THR A 87 1.64 12.52 0.75
C THR A 87 2.49 11.42 1.36
N VAL A 88 2.00 10.19 1.32
CA VAL A 88 2.73 9.04 1.88
C VAL A 88 3.06 8.03 0.78
N ALA A 89 4.12 7.25 1.03
CA ALA A 89 4.61 6.24 0.12
C ALA A 89 4.92 4.96 0.89
N ALA A 90 5.08 3.86 0.17
CA ALA A 90 5.41 2.58 0.78
C ALA A 90 6.82 2.60 1.36
N ALA A 91 6.96 2.11 2.57
CA ALA A 91 8.26 1.98 3.24
C ALA A 91 8.69 0.52 3.38
N GLY A 92 7.87 -0.41 2.88
CA GLY A 92 8.13 -1.85 3.02
C GLY A 92 7.44 -2.42 4.25
N ALA A 93 7.26 -3.74 4.28
CA ALA A 93 6.65 -4.45 5.42
C ALA A 93 5.29 -3.89 5.84
N ASN A 94 4.52 -3.38 4.89
CA ASN A 94 3.20 -2.75 5.11
C ASN A 94 3.26 -1.50 5.96
N GLU A 95 4.41 -0.85 5.99
CA GLU A 95 4.58 0.43 6.66
C GLU A 95 4.65 1.55 5.63
N VAL A 96 4.36 2.76 6.08
CA VAL A 96 4.37 3.93 5.21
C VAL A 96 5.30 5.00 5.77
N LYS A 97 5.72 5.88 4.89
CA LYS A 97 6.55 7.04 5.21
C LYS A 97 6.08 8.25 4.44
N THR A 98 6.50 9.43 4.87
CA THR A 98 6.27 10.63 4.08
C THR A 98 7.00 10.51 2.76
N ALA A 99 6.31 10.78 1.65
CA ALA A 99 6.95 10.84 0.34
C ALA A 99 7.75 12.13 0.26
N VAL A 100 8.99 12.04 -0.20
CA VAL A 100 9.87 13.22 -0.30
C VAL A 100 10.30 13.42 -1.74
N ALA A 101 10.56 14.69 -2.08
CA ALA A 101 10.93 15.05 -3.44
C ALA A 101 12.24 14.40 -3.90
N ALA A 102 13.14 14.12 -2.96
CA ALA A 102 14.41 13.48 -3.28
C ALA A 102 14.23 12.04 -3.79
N ASP A 103 13.10 11.43 -3.48
CA ASP A 103 12.81 10.06 -3.91
C ASP A 103 12.10 10.11 -5.26
N VAL A 104 12.79 10.63 -6.24
CA VAL A 104 12.24 10.77 -7.60
C VAL A 104 11.81 9.41 -8.14
N GLY A 105 10.60 9.35 -8.64
CA GLY A 105 10.05 8.12 -9.15
C GLY A 105 9.22 7.34 -8.14
N ILE A 106 9.23 7.75 -6.89
CA ILE A 106 8.33 7.15 -5.90
C ILE A 106 6.90 7.57 -6.20
N GLU A 107 6.05 6.58 -6.24
CA GLU A 107 4.64 6.84 -6.43
C GLU A 107 3.95 7.00 -5.09
N SER A 108 3.18 8.05 -4.96
CA SER A 108 2.33 8.25 -3.79
C SER A 108 1.31 7.12 -3.69
N MET A 109 1.11 6.60 -2.49
CA MET A 109 0.00 5.68 -2.27
C MET A 109 -1.21 6.39 -1.71
N GLY A 110 -1.07 7.62 -1.24
CA GLY A 110 -2.20 8.35 -0.71
C GLY A 110 -1.78 9.52 0.17
N ILE A 111 -2.70 9.92 1.04
CA ILE A 111 -2.57 11.10 1.87
C ILE A 111 -2.80 10.72 3.33
N ALA A 112 -1.95 11.19 4.24
CA ALA A 112 -2.13 10.98 5.66
C ALA A 112 -3.33 11.79 6.16
N LEU A 113 -4.26 11.13 6.82
CA LEU A 113 -5.43 11.78 7.39
C LEU A 113 -5.21 12.22 8.83
N GLU A 114 -4.11 11.78 9.44
CA GLU A 114 -3.75 12.09 10.81
C GLU A 114 -2.25 12.30 10.92
N THR A 115 -1.84 12.99 11.95
CA THR A 115 -0.42 13.09 12.30
C THR A 115 -0.04 11.91 13.17
N ALA A 116 1.10 11.29 12.90
CA ALA A 116 1.60 10.15 13.68
C ALA A 116 3.05 10.37 14.04
N SER A 117 3.40 9.94 15.26
CA SER A 117 4.78 9.83 15.67
C SER A 117 5.37 8.52 15.16
N ALA A 118 6.68 8.35 15.34
CA ALA A 118 7.36 7.13 14.91
C ALA A 118 6.63 5.87 15.37
N ASP A 119 6.42 4.96 14.46
CA ASP A 119 5.84 3.63 14.69
C ASP A 119 4.38 3.63 15.15
N GLU A 120 3.70 4.76 15.09
CA GLU A 120 2.28 4.82 15.42
C GLU A 120 1.40 4.39 14.25
N ILE A 121 0.19 3.95 14.58
CA ILE A 121 -0.84 3.64 13.59
C ILE A 121 -1.65 4.90 13.34
N PHE A 122 -1.92 5.18 12.07
CA PHE A 122 -2.70 6.34 11.68
C PHE A 122 -3.51 6.04 10.42
N GLN A 123 -4.48 6.89 10.12
CA GLN A 123 -5.34 6.69 8.96
C GLN A 123 -4.74 7.29 7.71
N VAL A 124 -4.82 6.51 6.63
CA VAL A 124 -4.34 6.90 5.29
C VAL A 124 -5.50 6.78 4.32
N LEU A 125 -5.70 7.84 3.52
CA LEU A 125 -6.60 7.76 2.36
C LEU A 125 -5.81 7.14 1.22
N LEU A 126 -6.17 5.91 0.85
CA LEU A 126 -5.50 5.20 -0.23
C LEU A 126 -5.92 5.80 -1.56
N LYS A 127 -4.94 6.29 -2.32
CA LYS A 127 -5.15 6.93 -3.63
C LYS A 127 -3.97 6.63 -4.51
N PRO A 128 -3.84 5.38 -5.00
CA PRO A 128 -2.69 4.99 -5.80
C PRO A 128 -2.57 5.83 -7.06
N GLY A 129 -1.34 6.06 -7.47
CA GLY A 129 -1.09 6.79 -8.71
C GLY A 129 -1.16 8.30 -8.60
N SER A 130 -1.33 8.85 -7.40
CA SER A 130 -1.41 10.29 -7.22
C SER A 130 -0.03 10.93 -7.05
N ASN A 131 0.95 10.38 -7.72
CA ASN A 131 2.31 10.91 -7.68
C ASN A 131 2.36 12.29 -8.33
N ASN A 132 2.96 13.23 -7.63
CA ASN A 132 3.13 14.57 -8.15
C ASN A 132 4.57 15.03 -8.08
N ASN A 133 5.50 14.13 -7.82
CA ASN A 133 6.90 14.51 -7.64
C ASN A 133 7.68 14.56 -8.94
N ALA A 134 7.22 13.85 -9.96
CA ALA A 134 7.99 13.67 -11.18
C ALA A 134 8.22 14.97 -11.94
N TYR A 135 7.46 15.98 -11.64
CA TYR A 135 7.47 17.23 -12.40
C TYR A 135 8.11 18.39 -11.65
N SER A 136 8.62 18.11 -10.51
CA SER A 136 9.19 19.15 -9.66
C SER A 136 10.58 19.55 -10.09
#